data_ea5e64dab80b1e4181a8ec8ef19bef92
#
_entry.id   ea5e64dab80b1e4181a8ec8ef19bef92
#
_cell.length_a   1.000
_cell.length_b   1.000
_cell.length_c   1.000
_cell.angle_alpha   90.00
_cell.angle_beta   90.00
_cell.angle_gamma   90.00
#
_symmetry.space_group_name_H-M   'P 1'
#
loop_
_entity.id
_entity.type
_entity.pdbx_description
1 polymer ?
#
loop_
_entity_poly.entity_id
_entity_poly.type
_entity_poly.pdbx_seq_one_letter_code
_entity_poly.pdbx_strand_id
1 'polypeptide(L)'
;MSTEECLQIADQLAALGCERAALIGGEVFTREDWAAIAKRLVSQGVRTSIITNGYQMSDSILEEIVRCGIESVAVSLDGLEALHDRFRQPGSFKRAVSAITALSRAGIPVSVISTLNAVTAKGIREFYAFLKHLPIFAWQIQACSPMGKAVDMAVNYRFDFQQVLRFVGETAPDAPFGMGVADNIGYYTKDEGSIRGNLSGRAVFCGCSAGITSIGIDSLGNVRGCESQYDDRFIEGNLRSVRLAEIWNDPSAFTYNRRFSDDLLTGKCEDCVHRRACKAGCRSYNFFVHQKLYESPFCPCTDTAT
;
A
#
# COMPACT_ATOMS: atom_id res chain seq x y z
N MET A 1 13.72 16.07 -5.60
CA MET A 1 13.72 16.09 -7.09
C MET A 1 13.05 17.36 -7.57
N SER A 2 13.53 17.96 -8.67
CA SER A 2 12.89 19.10 -9.32
C SER A 2 11.61 18.66 -10.07
N THR A 3 10.80 19.63 -10.48
CA THR A 3 9.62 19.36 -11.31
C THR A 3 10.04 18.67 -12.61
N GLU A 4 11.08 19.18 -13.28
CA GLU A 4 11.57 18.63 -14.54
C GLU A 4 12.03 17.16 -14.41
N GLU A 5 12.79 16.83 -13.36
CA GLU A 5 13.17 15.46 -13.05
C GLU A 5 11.94 14.55 -12.88
N CYS A 6 10.91 15.03 -12.18
CA CYS A 6 9.67 14.25 -11.98
C CYS A 6 8.87 14.07 -13.28
N LEU A 7 8.83 15.07 -14.17
CA LEU A 7 8.17 14.96 -15.48
C LEU A 7 8.91 13.96 -16.37
N GLN A 8 10.24 13.98 -16.39
CA GLN A 8 11.06 13.00 -17.12
C GLN A 8 10.84 11.58 -16.59
N ILE A 9 10.64 11.40 -15.27
CA ILE A 9 10.31 10.09 -14.70
C ILE A 9 8.93 9.63 -15.15
N ALA A 10 7.94 10.53 -15.20
CA ALA A 10 6.62 10.18 -15.73
C ALA A 10 6.71 9.67 -17.18
N ASP A 11 7.53 10.30 -18.02
CA ASP A 11 7.79 9.84 -19.38
C ASP A 11 8.47 8.47 -19.44
N GLN A 12 9.47 8.25 -18.57
CA GLN A 12 10.16 6.96 -18.50
C GLN A 12 9.23 5.83 -18.01
N LEU A 13 8.34 6.11 -17.06
CA LEU A 13 7.33 5.15 -16.61
C LEU A 13 6.38 4.76 -17.75
N ALA A 14 5.86 5.75 -18.48
CA ALA A 14 5.00 5.50 -19.63
C ALA A 14 5.71 4.71 -20.74
N ALA A 15 6.96 5.05 -21.03
CA ALA A 15 7.78 4.35 -22.03
C ALA A 15 8.06 2.88 -21.66
N LEU A 16 8.09 2.54 -20.36
CA LEU A 16 8.17 1.17 -19.85
C LEU A 16 6.84 0.43 -19.84
N GLY A 17 5.74 1.06 -20.25
CA GLY A 17 4.42 0.45 -20.22
C GLY A 17 3.78 0.43 -18.83
N CYS A 18 4.13 1.38 -17.95
CA CYS A 18 3.48 1.53 -16.66
C CYS A 18 1.99 1.80 -16.84
N GLU A 19 1.15 0.92 -16.33
CA GLU A 19 -0.31 1.05 -16.46
C GLU A 19 -0.92 1.92 -15.35
N ARG A 20 -0.32 1.89 -14.16
CA ARG A 20 -0.84 2.57 -12.96
C ARG A 20 0.27 3.20 -12.15
N ALA A 21 0.03 4.41 -11.66
CA ALA A 21 0.89 5.09 -10.72
C ALA A 21 0.08 5.59 -9.51
N ALA A 22 0.63 5.42 -8.32
CA ALA A 22 0.09 6.02 -7.11
C ALA A 22 1.03 7.13 -6.64
N LEU A 23 0.56 8.36 -6.60
CA LEU A 23 1.27 9.45 -5.96
C LEU A 23 1.05 9.36 -4.47
N ILE A 24 2.14 9.16 -3.74
CA ILE A 24 2.18 9.03 -2.29
C ILE A 24 3.31 9.92 -1.74
N GLY A 25 3.70 9.72 -0.53
CA GLY A 25 4.86 10.37 0.08
C GLY A 25 4.64 10.52 1.56
N GLY A 26 5.19 11.55 2.19
CA GLY A 26 4.73 12.01 3.50
C GLY A 26 3.29 12.53 3.36
N GLU A 27 3.11 13.48 2.43
CA GLU A 27 1.81 13.97 1.97
C GLU A 27 1.98 14.61 0.57
N VAL A 28 1.18 14.17 -0.39
CA VAL A 28 1.29 14.60 -1.80
C VAL A 28 1.07 16.12 -1.94
N PHE A 29 0.08 16.64 -1.23
CA PHE A 29 -0.34 18.06 -1.37
C PHE A 29 0.60 19.06 -0.68
N THR A 30 1.67 18.60 -0.02
CA THR A 30 2.75 19.48 0.44
C THR A 30 3.71 19.87 -0.69
N ARG A 31 3.67 19.17 -1.80
CA ARG A 31 4.46 19.47 -2.98
C ARG A 31 3.66 20.38 -3.92
N GLU A 32 4.13 21.59 -4.19
CA GLU A 32 3.39 22.59 -4.97
C GLU A 32 3.11 22.19 -6.43
N ASP A 33 4.02 21.43 -7.04
CA ASP A 33 3.93 20.98 -8.44
C ASP A 33 3.33 19.57 -8.61
N TRP A 34 2.68 19.01 -7.58
CA TRP A 34 2.07 17.68 -7.65
C TRP A 34 1.10 17.52 -8.83
N ALA A 35 0.33 18.58 -9.11
CA ALA A 35 -0.67 18.58 -10.19
C ALA A 35 -0.01 18.49 -11.58
N ALA A 36 1.14 19.13 -11.78
CA ALA A 36 1.88 19.05 -13.04
C ALA A 36 2.38 17.60 -13.27
N ILE A 37 2.88 16.96 -12.22
CA ILE A 37 3.34 15.56 -12.27
C ILE A 37 2.18 14.61 -12.55
N ALA A 38 1.08 14.77 -11.82
CA ALA A 38 -0.14 13.99 -12.01
C ALA A 38 -0.69 14.11 -13.44
N LYS A 39 -0.81 15.34 -13.94
CA LYS A 39 -1.26 15.63 -15.30
C LYS A 39 -0.35 15.01 -16.36
N ARG A 40 0.97 15.01 -16.14
CA ARG A 40 1.93 14.38 -17.06
C ARG A 40 1.68 12.88 -17.14
N LEU A 41 1.58 12.18 -16.00
CA LEU A 41 1.27 10.75 -15.96
C LEU A 41 -0.04 10.43 -16.70
N VAL A 42 -1.12 11.14 -16.37
CA VAL A 42 -2.43 10.93 -17.00
C VAL A 42 -2.38 11.20 -18.51
N SER A 43 -1.69 12.27 -18.96
CA SER A 43 -1.55 12.58 -20.39
C SER A 43 -0.76 11.54 -21.18
N GLN A 44 0.06 10.76 -20.51
CA GLN A 44 0.79 9.61 -21.08
C GLN A 44 -0.03 8.30 -21.02
N GLY A 45 -1.28 8.34 -20.60
CA GLY A 45 -2.15 7.18 -20.50
C GLY A 45 -1.95 6.34 -19.21
N VAL A 46 -1.16 6.82 -18.25
CA VAL A 46 -0.95 6.13 -16.97
C VAL A 46 -2.13 6.45 -16.04
N ARG A 47 -2.87 5.43 -15.61
CA ARG A 47 -3.94 5.58 -14.61
C ARG A 47 -3.34 6.01 -13.29
N THR A 48 -3.67 7.21 -12.85
CA THR A 48 -3.01 7.85 -11.71
C THR A 48 -3.96 7.97 -10.53
N SER A 49 -3.55 7.48 -9.37
CA SER A 49 -4.25 7.62 -8.10
C SER A 49 -3.42 8.42 -7.09
N ILE A 50 -4.06 8.92 -6.05
CA ILE A 50 -3.41 9.65 -4.96
C ILE A 50 -3.71 8.96 -3.63
N ILE A 51 -2.69 8.88 -2.75
CA ILE A 51 -2.87 8.49 -1.35
C ILE A 51 -2.54 9.70 -0.47
N THR A 52 -3.49 10.12 0.35
CA THR A 52 -3.37 11.32 1.20
C THR A 52 -3.82 11.04 2.63
N ASN A 53 -3.34 11.85 3.56
CA ASN A 53 -3.87 11.90 4.93
C ASN A 53 -5.15 12.76 5.04
N GLY A 54 -5.54 13.46 3.96
CA GLY A 54 -6.73 14.31 3.90
C GLY A 54 -6.62 15.63 4.67
N TYR A 55 -5.50 15.91 5.31
CA TYR A 55 -5.35 17.06 6.23
C TYR A 55 -5.38 18.42 5.51
N GLN A 56 -4.80 18.49 4.32
CA GLN A 56 -4.67 19.74 3.53
C GLN A 56 -5.74 19.90 2.45
N MET A 57 -6.76 19.02 2.40
CA MET A 57 -7.78 19.08 1.37
C MET A 57 -8.50 20.46 1.38
N SER A 58 -8.39 21.18 0.28
CA SER A 58 -9.04 22.46 0.03
C SER A 58 -9.83 22.41 -1.29
N ASP A 59 -10.71 23.38 -1.51
CA ASP A 59 -11.48 23.46 -2.77
C ASP A 59 -10.55 23.55 -3.98
N SER A 60 -9.44 24.30 -3.88
CA SER A 60 -8.46 24.42 -4.95
C SER A 60 -7.75 23.10 -5.27
N ILE A 61 -7.40 22.30 -4.24
CA ILE A 61 -6.82 20.97 -4.43
C ILE A 61 -7.85 20.04 -5.08
N LEU A 62 -9.09 20.10 -4.63
CA LEU A 62 -10.18 19.30 -5.17
C LEU A 62 -10.42 19.59 -6.66
N GLU A 63 -10.48 20.87 -7.05
CA GLU A 63 -10.57 21.27 -8.44
C GLU A 63 -9.39 20.78 -9.29
N GLU A 64 -8.16 20.84 -8.76
CA GLU A 64 -6.99 20.32 -9.47
C GLU A 64 -7.03 18.79 -9.60
N ILE A 65 -7.48 18.03 -8.60
CA ILE A 65 -7.67 16.58 -8.70
C ILE A 65 -8.59 16.23 -9.87
N VAL A 66 -9.74 16.93 -9.96
CA VAL A 66 -10.70 16.75 -11.07
C VAL A 66 -10.06 17.13 -12.42
N ARG A 67 -9.39 18.28 -12.48
CA ARG A 67 -8.76 18.81 -13.71
C ARG A 67 -7.63 17.92 -14.22
N CYS A 68 -6.89 17.27 -13.33
CA CYS A 68 -5.82 16.33 -13.68
C CYS A 68 -6.34 14.97 -14.19
N GLY A 69 -7.62 14.65 -13.97
CA GLY A 69 -8.18 13.35 -14.35
C GLY A 69 -7.68 12.20 -13.46
N ILE A 70 -7.53 12.46 -12.15
CA ILE A 70 -7.13 11.42 -11.18
C ILE A 70 -8.21 10.34 -11.12
N GLU A 71 -7.78 9.07 -11.25
CA GLU A 71 -8.69 7.91 -11.28
C GLU A 71 -9.39 7.69 -9.93
N SER A 72 -8.67 7.84 -8.83
CA SER A 72 -9.20 7.66 -7.46
C SER A 72 -8.29 8.29 -6.41
N VAL A 73 -8.86 8.54 -5.23
CA VAL A 73 -8.09 9.02 -4.08
C VAL A 73 -8.31 8.07 -2.89
N ALA A 74 -7.21 7.61 -2.30
CA ALA A 74 -7.24 6.86 -1.06
C ALA A 74 -6.94 7.79 0.11
N VAL A 75 -7.81 7.79 1.12
CA VAL A 75 -7.63 8.59 2.33
C VAL A 75 -7.25 7.68 3.49
N SER A 76 -6.17 8.04 4.17
CA SER A 76 -5.70 7.30 5.34
C SER A 76 -6.62 7.55 6.54
N LEU A 77 -7.23 6.49 7.08
CA LEU A 77 -8.10 6.56 8.26
C LEU A 77 -7.99 5.25 9.06
N ASP A 78 -7.41 5.32 10.27
CA ASP A 78 -6.94 4.13 10.98
C ASP A 78 -7.88 3.65 12.10
N GLY A 79 -9.00 4.34 12.33
CA GLY A 79 -9.95 4.03 13.39
C GLY A 79 -10.88 5.20 13.66
N LEU A 80 -11.67 5.11 14.72
CA LEU A 80 -12.50 6.22 15.22
C LEU A 80 -11.63 7.37 15.74
N GLU A 81 -12.21 8.57 15.92
CA GLU A 81 -11.53 9.85 16.18
C GLU A 81 -10.41 9.73 17.22
N ALA A 82 -10.69 9.22 18.40
CA ALA A 82 -9.70 9.12 19.47
C ALA A 82 -8.48 8.24 19.11
N LEU A 83 -8.70 7.15 18.38
CA LEU A 83 -7.63 6.26 17.95
C LEU A 83 -6.86 6.84 16.78
N HIS A 84 -7.55 7.37 15.77
CA HIS A 84 -6.92 7.95 14.60
C HIS A 84 -6.02 9.13 14.99
N ASP A 85 -6.56 10.08 15.77
CA ASP A 85 -5.83 11.28 16.19
C ASP A 85 -4.64 10.94 17.09
N ARG A 86 -4.71 9.88 17.89
CA ARG A 86 -3.60 9.41 18.72
C ARG A 86 -2.39 8.96 17.88
N PHE A 87 -2.61 8.25 16.76
CA PHE A 87 -1.52 7.68 15.94
C PHE A 87 -1.11 8.59 14.78
N ARG A 88 -1.93 9.59 14.44
CA ARG A 88 -1.64 10.56 13.37
C ARG A 88 -1.34 11.92 13.96
N GLN A 89 -2.35 12.74 14.14
CA GLN A 89 -2.26 14.04 14.82
C GLN A 89 -3.65 14.51 15.24
N PRO A 90 -3.75 15.33 16.30
CA PRO A 90 -5.03 15.85 16.78
C PRO A 90 -5.82 16.56 15.66
N GLY A 91 -7.11 16.24 15.56
CA GLY A 91 -8.03 16.80 14.57
C GLY A 91 -7.90 16.24 13.15
N SER A 92 -6.98 15.30 12.90
CA SER A 92 -6.81 14.69 11.57
C SER A 92 -7.99 13.82 11.16
N PHE A 93 -8.68 13.18 12.11
CA PHE A 93 -9.88 12.40 11.82
C PHE A 93 -10.97 13.23 11.13
N LYS A 94 -11.31 14.37 11.70
CA LYS A 94 -12.37 15.26 11.15
C LYS A 94 -11.98 15.76 9.76
N ARG A 95 -10.71 16.07 9.54
CA ARG A 95 -10.19 16.51 8.23
C ARG A 95 -10.25 15.39 7.20
N ALA A 96 -9.83 14.16 7.56
CA ALA A 96 -9.91 13.01 6.68
C ALA A 96 -11.36 12.68 6.28
N VAL A 97 -12.29 12.69 7.24
CA VAL A 97 -13.73 12.47 6.97
C VAL A 97 -14.32 13.58 6.08
N SER A 98 -13.94 14.84 6.32
CA SER A 98 -14.32 15.96 5.47
C SER A 98 -13.77 15.81 4.05
N ALA A 99 -12.51 15.41 3.90
CA ALA A 99 -11.88 15.15 2.60
C ALA A 99 -12.59 14.02 1.83
N ILE A 100 -12.91 12.90 2.49
CA ILE A 100 -13.69 11.80 1.90
C ILE A 100 -15.02 12.31 1.34
N THR A 101 -15.74 13.11 2.13
CA THR A 101 -17.03 13.65 1.73
C THR A 101 -16.92 14.62 0.55
N ALA A 102 -15.92 15.51 0.58
CA ALA A 102 -15.68 16.49 -0.48
C ALA A 102 -15.30 15.82 -1.80
N LEU A 103 -14.35 14.87 -1.77
CA LEU A 103 -13.93 14.09 -2.94
C LEU A 103 -15.10 13.33 -3.56
N SER A 104 -15.89 12.65 -2.74
CA SER A 104 -17.06 11.92 -3.24
C SER A 104 -18.12 12.83 -3.87
N ARG A 105 -18.38 14.00 -3.29
CA ARG A 105 -19.29 15.01 -3.88
C ARG A 105 -18.78 15.54 -5.21
N ALA A 106 -17.47 15.60 -5.39
CA ALA A 106 -16.85 15.99 -6.66
C ALA A 106 -16.84 14.84 -7.71
N GLY A 107 -17.42 13.68 -7.40
CA GLY A 107 -17.47 12.52 -8.28
C GLY A 107 -16.17 11.71 -8.34
N ILE A 108 -15.20 11.96 -7.45
CA ILE A 108 -13.96 11.21 -7.36
C ILE A 108 -14.20 9.93 -6.56
N PRO A 109 -13.87 8.75 -7.08
CA PRO A 109 -13.90 7.50 -6.33
C PRO A 109 -12.95 7.55 -5.12
N VAL A 110 -13.48 7.33 -3.91
CA VAL A 110 -12.71 7.42 -2.66
C VAL A 110 -12.57 6.05 -2.02
N SER A 111 -11.36 5.65 -1.69
CA SER A 111 -11.09 4.51 -0.82
C SER A 111 -10.53 4.95 0.53
N VAL A 112 -10.68 4.10 1.54
CA VAL A 112 -10.03 4.24 2.83
C VAL A 112 -8.90 3.23 2.93
N ILE A 113 -7.72 3.65 3.41
CA ILE A 113 -6.62 2.77 3.79
C ILE A 113 -6.41 2.86 5.29
N SER A 114 -6.47 1.72 5.98
CA SER A 114 -6.27 1.64 7.43
C SER A 114 -5.04 0.82 7.78
N THR A 115 -4.17 1.40 8.58
CA THR A 115 -2.98 0.72 9.11
C THR A 115 -3.27 0.22 10.52
N LEU A 116 -3.34 -1.10 10.68
CA LEU A 116 -3.66 -1.73 11.96
C LEU A 116 -2.42 -1.98 12.80
N ASN A 117 -2.56 -1.69 14.09
CA ASN A 117 -1.64 -2.04 15.16
C ASN A 117 -2.41 -2.72 16.31
N ALA A 118 -1.73 -3.06 17.43
CA ALA A 118 -2.35 -3.75 18.57
C ALA A 118 -3.57 -3.03 19.18
N VAL A 119 -3.67 -1.73 18.97
CA VAL A 119 -4.77 -0.92 19.53
C VAL A 119 -5.89 -0.76 18.50
N THR A 120 -5.56 -0.34 17.28
CA THR A 120 -6.56 -0.09 16.23
C THR A 120 -7.25 -1.37 15.76
N ALA A 121 -6.56 -2.52 15.79
CA ALA A 121 -7.14 -3.82 15.44
C ALA A 121 -8.31 -4.23 16.36
N LYS A 122 -8.28 -3.82 17.64
CA LYS A 122 -9.37 -4.13 18.59
C LYS A 122 -10.68 -3.42 18.26
N GLY A 123 -10.60 -2.22 17.68
CA GLY A 123 -11.76 -1.41 17.30
C GLY A 123 -12.25 -1.60 15.87
N ILE A 124 -11.79 -2.65 15.17
CA ILE A 124 -12.05 -2.83 13.72
C ILE A 124 -13.54 -2.96 13.39
N ARG A 125 -14.34 -3.60 14.27
CA ARG A 125 -15.78 -3.80 14.06
C ARG A 125 -16.57 -2.50 14.20
N GLU A 126 -16.28 -1.71 15.23
CA GLU A 126 -16.88 -0.39 15.46
C GLU A 126 -16.49 0.57 14.35
N PHE A 127 -15.23 0.48 13.89
CA PHE A 127 -14.75 1.28 12.77
C PHE A 127 -15.42 0.91 11.44
N TYR A 128 -15.61 -0.38 11.16
CA TYR A 128 -16.42 -0.82 10.02
C TYR A 128 -17.85 -0.29 10.06
N ALA A 129 -18.48 -0.36 11.23
CA ALA A 129 -19.83 0.20 11.41
C ALA A 129 -19.88 1.69 11.07
N PHE A 130 -18.86 2.45 11.43
CA PHE A 130 -18.71 3.86 11.06
C PHE A 130 -18.48 4.02 9.55
N LEU A 131 -17.59 3.25 8.94
CA LEU A 131 -17.25 3.35 7.51
C LEU A 131 -18.47 3.11 6.60
N LYS A 132 -19.44 2.30 7.01
CA LYS A 132 -20.68 2.09 6.25
C LYS A 132 -21.50 3.36 6.03
N HIS A 133 -21.26 4.41 6.80
CA HIS A 133 -21.93 5.70 6.66
C HIS A 133 -21.14 6.71 5.82
N LEU A 134 -19.91 6.33 5.36
CA LEU A 134 -19.10 7.18 4.50
C LEU A 134 -19.30 6.82 3.02
N PRO A 135 -19.22 7.81 2.11
CA PRO A 135 -19.36 7.59 0.68
C PRO A 135 -18.04 7.08 0.09
N ILE A 136 -17.65 5.85 0.42
CA ILE A 136 -16.43 5.19 -0.06
C ILE A 136 -16.78 4.03 -0.96
N PHE A 137 -15.93 3.74 -1.95
CA PHE A 137 -16.09 2.57 -2.81
C PHE A 137 -15.25 1.37 -2.36
N ALA A 138 -14.21 1.61 -1.53
CA ALA A 138 -13.37 0.51 -1.03
C ALA A 138 -12.72 0.83 0.32
N TRP A 139 -12.42 -0.23 1.08
CA TRP A 139 -11.63 -0.18 2.30
C TRP A 139 -10.51 -1.22 2.26
N GLN A 140 -9.26 -0.74 2.26
CA GLN A 140 -8.07 -1.57 2.33
C GLN A 140 -7.49 -1.59 3.74
N ILE A 141 -7.24 -2.77 4.26
CA ILE A 141 -6.66 -3.00 5.59
C ILE A 141 -5.23 -3.49 5.43
N GLN A 142 -4.28 -2.86 6.11
CA GLN A 142 -2.87 -3.24 6.10
C GLN A 142 -2.31 -3.33 7.52
N ALA A 143 -1.28 -4.16 7.73
CA ALA A 143 -0.58 -4.24 8.99
C ALA A 143 0.45 -3.11 9.13
N CYS A 144 0.54 -2.54 10.33
CA CYS A 144 1.60 -1.59 10.67
C CYS A 144 2.95 -2.32 10.65
N SER A 145 3.90 -1.78 9.90
CA SER A 145 5.29 -2.22 9.91
C SER A 145 6.11 -1.36 10.88
N PRO A 146 7.10 -1.92 11.59
CA PRO A 146 7.99 -1.16 12.46
C PRO A 146 9.01 -0.37 11.63
N MET A 147 8.54 0.71 11.00
CA MET A 147 9.33 1.61 10.18
C MET A 147 8.85 3.06 10.34
N GLY A 148 9.73 4.03 10.06
CA GLY A 148 9.42 5.45 10.14
C GLY A 148 8.81 5.84 11.50
N LYS A 149 7.77 6.67 11.49
CA LYS A 149 7.11 7.15 12.73
C LYS A 149 6.61 6.04 13.66
N ALA A 150 6.30 4.84 13.15
CA ALA A 150 5.87 3.74 14.00
C ALA A 150 6.98 3.27 14.95
N VAL A 151 8.25 3.39 14.55
CA VAL A 151 9.41 3.13 15.43
C VAL A 151 9.53 4.25 16.47
N ASP A 152 9.50 5.50 16.04
CA ASP A 152 9.65 6.67 16.92
C ASP A 152 8.57 6.71 18.02
N MET A 153 7.35 6.30 17.68
CA MET A 153 6.21 6.22 18.59
C MET A 153 6.17 4.92 19.39
N ALA A 154 7.12 4.01 19.21
CA ALA A 154 7.13 2.67 19.81
C ALA A 154 5.79 1.92 19.63
N VAL A 155 5.20 2.01 18.44
CA VAL A 155 3.90 1.40 18.14
C VAL A 155 3.99 -0.12 18.25
N ASN A 156 3.15 -0.72 19.07
CA ASN A 156 3.01 -2.17 19.09
C ASN A 156 2.26 -2.63 17.83
N TYR A 157 3.00 -3.16 16.85
CA TYR A 157 2.48 -3.66 15.57
C TYR A 157 1.93 -5.08 15.64
N ARG A 158 2.08 -5.80 16.77
CA ARG A 158 1.59 -7.17 16.96
C ARG A 158 0.14 -7.17 17.39
N PHE A 159 -0.72 -7.85 16.65
CA PHE A 159 -2.13 -8.04 16.96
C PHE A 159 -2.58 -9.45 16.54
N ASP A 160 -3.79 -9.84 16.87
CA ASP A 160 -4.37 -11.10 16.41
C ASP A 160 -4.76 -11.00 14.93
N PHE A 161 -3.84 -11.42 14.05
CA PHE A 161 -4.03 -11.44 12.61
C PHE A 161 -5.18 -12.37 12.20
N GLN A 162 -5.34 -13.51 12.89
CA GLN A 162 -6.40 -14.48 12.57
C GLN A 162 -7.78 -13.88 12.85
N GLN A 163 -7.92 -13.15 13.95
CA GLN A 163 -9.17 -12.48 14.29
C GLN A 163 -9.55 -11.43 13.25
N VAL A 164 -8.60 -10.60 12.81
CA VAL A 164 -8.82 -9.59 11.78
C VAL A 164 -9.17 -10.23 10.44
N LEU A 165 -8.43 -11.25 10.01
CA LEU A 165 -8.66 -11.93 8.73
C LEU A 165 -10.02 -12.64 8.71
N ARG A 166 -10.40 -13.29 9.82
CA ARG A 166 -11.73 -13.88 9.97
C ARG A 166 -12.82 -12.82 9.85
N PHE A 167 -12.66 -11.70 10.55
CA PHE A 167 -13.60 -10.59 10.45
C PHE A 167 -13.75 -10.08 9.01
N VAL A 168 -12.63 -9.88 8.29
CA VAL A 168 -12.67 -9.45 6.89
C VAL A 168 -13.33 -10.50 6.01
N GLY A 169 -12.95 -11.78 6.15
CA GLY A 169 -13.50 -12.89 5.36
C GLY A 169 -15.01 -13.06 5.52
N GLU A 170 -15.50 -12.91 6.75
CA GLU A 170 -16.94 -12.97 7.07
C GLU A 170 -17.72 -11.74 6.60
N THR A 171 -17.08 -10.57 6.53
CA THR A 171 -17.76 -9.29 6.31
C THR A 171 -17.68 -8.82 4.86
N ALA A 172 -16.57 -9.07 4.17
CA ALA A 172 -16.31 -8.55 2.82
C ALA A 172 -17.34 -8.96 1.76
N PRO A 173 -17.93 -10.19 1.78
CA PRO A 173 -18.94 -10.57 0.79
C PRO A 173 -20.19 -9.68 0.80
N ASP A 174 -20.60 -9.20 1.98
CA ASP A 174 -21.84 -8.43 2.18
C ASP A 174 -21.58 -6.94 2.46
N ALA A 175 -20.32 -6.49 2.35
CA ALA A 175 -19.97 -5.10 2.60
C ALA A 175 -20.53 -4.18 1.48
N PRO A 176 -21.04 -2.97 1.80
CA PRO A 176 -21.57 -2.04 0.82
C PRO A 176 -20.49 -1.38 -0.07
N PHE A 177 -19.23 -1.72 0.14
CA PHE A 177 -18.05 -1.28 -0.61
C PHE A 177 -17.05 -2.42 -0.72
N GLY A 178 -16.12 -2.33 -1.68
CA GLY A 178 -15.03 -3.29 -1.76
C GLY A 178 -14.22 -3.33 -0.46
N MET A 179 -14.00 -4.51 0.11
CA MET A 179 -13.26 -4.67 1.35
C MET A 179 -12.21 -5.76 1.22
N GLY A 180 -11.01 -5.49 1.71
CA GLY A 180 -9.95 -6.49 1.64
C GLY A 180 -8.67 -6.08 2.34
N VAL A 181 -7.67 -6.95 2.26
CA VAL A 181 -6.38 -6.76 2.89
C VAL A 181 -5.28 -6.45 1.88
N ALA A 182 -4.29 -5.69 2.32
CA ALA A 182 -3.07 -5.43 1.57
C ALA A 182 -2.15 -6.67 1.54
N ASP A 183 -1.14 -6.63 0.70
CA ASP A 183 -0.19 -7.74 0.51
C ASP A 183 0.73 -8.03 1.71
N ASN A 184 0.68 -7.21 2.76
CA ASN A 184 1.50 -7.39 3.96
C ASN A 184 0.78 -8.13 5.11
N ILE A 185 -0.44 -8.63 4.87
CA ILE A 185 -1.25 -9.32 5.88
C ILE A 185 -1.97 -10.53 5.27
N GLY A 186 -1.93 -11.65 5.96
CA GLY A 186 -2.71 -12.85 5.68
C GLY A 186 -2.40 -13.54 4.36
N TYR A 187 -2.04 -14.79 4.42
CA TYR A 187 -1.77 -15.61 3.24
C TYR A 187 -2.41 -16.97 3.41
N TYR A 188 -3.12 -17.44 2.38
CA TYR A 188 -3.67 -18.80 2.31
C TYR A 188 -4.53 -19.19 3.51
N THR A 189 -5.40 -18.29 3.92
CA THR A 189 -6.46 -18.60 4.87
C THR A 189 -7.64 -19.29 4.13
N LYS A 190 -8.53 -19.94 4.87
CA LYS A 190 -9.77 -20.50 4.29
C LYS A 190 -10.65 -19.46 3.58
N ASP A 191 -10.49 -18.17 3.93
CA ASP A 191 -11.27 -17.05 3.40
C ASP A 191 -10.47 -16.23 2.35
N GLU A 192 -9.36 -16.78 1.82
CA GLU A 192 -8.42 -16.06 0.92
C GLU A 192 -9.14 -15.36 -0.24
N GLY A 193 -10.09 -16.02 -0.89
CA GLY A 193 -10.85 -15.42 -1.98
C GLY A 193 -11.66 -14.19 -1.56
N SER A 194 -12.29 -14.23 -0.38
CA SER A 194 -13.09 -13.12 0.15
C SER A 194 -12.20 -11.95 0.60
N ILE A 195 -11.05 -12.22 1.21
CA ILE A 195 -10.18 -11.17 1.74
C ILE A 195 -9.36 -10.45 0.66
N ARG A 196 -9.23 -11.02 -0.56
CA ARG A 196 -8.44 -10.44 -1.66
C ARG A 196 -9.25 -10.11 -2.91
N GLY A 197 -10.21 -10.97 -3.27
CA GLY A 197 -10.92 -10.89 -4.55
C GLY A 197 -11.63 -9.55 -4.79
N ASN A 198 -12.17 -8.96 -3.73
CA ASN A 198 -12.95 -7.72 -3.81
C ASN A 198 -12.12 -6.44 -4.05
N LEU A 199 -10.80 -6.47 -3.82
CA LEU A 199 -9.93 -5.31 -4.04
C LEU A 199 -8.91 -5.54 -5.16
N SER A 200 -8.24 -6.69 -5.15
CA SER A 200 -7.11 -6.93 -6.06
C SER A 200 -7.53 -7.59 -7.38
N GLY A 201 -8.74 -8.12 -7.46
CA GLY A 201 -9.19 -8.97 -8.58
C GLY A 201 -8.46 -10.33 -8.63
N ARG A 202 -7.65 -10.65 -7.64
CA ARG A 202 -6.92 -11.93 -7.51
C ARG A 202 -7.56 -12.77 -6.43
N ALA A 203 -7.86 -14.01 -6.73
CA ALA A 203 -8.46 -14.94 -5.77
C ALA A 203 -7.49 -15.36 -4.66
N VAL A 204 -6.19 -15.31 -4.91
CA VAL A 204 -5.14 -15.73 -3.98
C VAL A 204 -3.90 -14.85 -4.08
N PHE A 205 -3.11 -14.82 -3.02
CA PHE A 205 -1.81 -14.16 -3.01
C PHE A 205 -0.77 -14.96 -3.81
N CYS A 206 -0.06 -14.29 -4.73
CA CYS A 206 0.90 -14.93 -5.64
C CYS A 206 2.35 -14.48 -5.39
N GLY A 207 2.69 -14.12 -4.16
CA GLY A 207 4.02 -13.61 -3.80
C GLY A 207 4.14 -12.09 -3.93
N CYS A 208 5.25 -11.57 -3.43
CA CYS A 208 5.56 -10.15 -3.44
C CYS A 208 5.81 -9.65 -4.87
N SER A 209 5.14 -8.58 -5.28
CA SER A 209 5.25 -7.98 -6.62
C SER A 209 6.46 -7.05 -6.79
N ALA A 210 7.17 -6.73 -5.71
CA ALA A 210 8.29 -5.79 -5.69
C ALA A 210 9.39 -6.19 -6.68
N GLY A 211 9.70 -5.32 -7.63
CA GLY A 211 10.69 -5.57 -8.69
C GLY A 211 10.25 -6.60 -9.76
N ILE A 212 9.05 -7.17 -9.67
CA ILE A 212 8.46 -8.07 -10.68
C ILE A 212 7.45 -7.31 -11.56
N THR A 213 6.47 -6.66 -10.93
CA THR A 213 5.44 -5.86 -11.59
C THR A 213 5.23 -4.49 -10.95
N SER A 214 5.97 -4.18 -9.90
CA SER A 214 5.91 -2.89 -9.23
C SER A 214 7.29 -2.36 -8.85
N ILE A 215 7.40 -1.04 -8.77
CA ILE A 215 8.54 -0.31 -8.23
C ILE A 215 8.06 0.84 -7.34
N GLY A 216 8.94 1.28 -6.45
CA GLY A 216 8.80 2.52 -5.70
C GLY A 216 9.92 3.48 -6.07
N ILE A 217 9.60 4.76 -6.25
CA ILE A 217 10.57 5.83 -6.52
C ILE A 217 10.42 6.87 -5.43
N ASP A 218 11.48 7.15 -4.71
CA ASP A 218 11.47 8.13 -3.62
C ASP A 218 11.75 9.57 -4.09
N SER A 219 11.61 10.54 -3.19
CA SER A 219 11.84 11.97 -3.46
C SER A 219 13.29 12.32 -3.82
N LEU A 220 14.23 11.41 -3.61
CA LEU A 220 15.65 11.55 -3.98
C LEU A 220 15.96 10.95 -5.34
N GLY A 221 15.00 10.23 -5.94
CA GLY A 221 15.15 9.53 -7.21
C GLY A 221 15.66 8.09 -7.07
N ASN A 222 15.75 7.55 -5.86
CA ASN A 222 16.11 6.17 -5.65
C ASN A 222 14.98 5.24 -6.08
N VAL A 223 15.33 4.17 -6.78
CA VAL A 223 14.41 3.12 -7.22
C VAL A 223 14.54 1.91 -6.30
N ARG A 224 13.40 1.42 -5.82
CA ARG A 224 13.25 0.18 -5.05
C ARG A 224 12.14 -0.66 -5.66
N GLY A 225 12.04 -1.92 -5.27
CA GLY A 225 10.95 -2.79 -5.75
C GLY A 225 9.56 -2.41 -5.23
N CYS A 226 9.51 -1.75 -4.08
CA CYS A 226 8.27 -1.27 -3.46
C CYS A 226 8.59 -0.03 -2.61
N GLU A 227 7.66 0.90 -2.50
CA GLU A 227 7.76 2.09 -1.65
C GLU A 227 7.93 1.73 -0.16
N SER A 228 7.36 0.59 0.24
CA SER A 228 7.47 0.10 1.62
C SER A 228 8.84 -0.54 1.94
N GLN A 229 9.73 -0.73 0.97
CA GLN A 229 11.10 -1.19 1.17
C GLN A 229 12.06 -0.01 1.45
N TYR A 230 11.68 0.86 2.38
CA TYR A 230 12.39 2.10 2.66
C TYR A 230 13.64 1.87 3.54
N ASP A 231 14.64 1.21 2.94
CA ASP A 231 15.97 0.96 3.49
C ASP A 231 16.97 1.01 2.32
N ASP A 232 18.18 1.48 2.56
CA ASP A 232 19.19 1.68 1.51
C ASP A 232 19.63 0.37 0.85
N ARG A 233 19.51 -0.75 1.54
CA ARG A 233 19.79 -2.11 0.99
C ARG A 233 18.91 -2.50 -0.19
N PHE A 234 17.78 -1.83 -0.38
CA PHE A 234 16.84 -2.09 -1.48
C PHE A 234 16.93 -1.06 -2.60
N ILE A 235 17.92 -0.15 -2.57
CA ILE A 235 18.14 0.80 -3.65
C ILE A 235 18.80 0.06 -4.81
N GLU A 236 18.08 -0.03 -5.93
CA GLU A 236 18.54 -0.70 -7.16
C GLU A 236 19.21 0.28 -8.14
N GLY A 237 19.03 1.58 -7.93
CA GLY A 237 19.63 2.64 -8.69
C GLY A 237 19.02 4.00 -8.39
N ASN A 238 19.58 5.07 -8.99
CA ASN A 238 19.06 6.43 -8.82
C ASN A 238 18.83 7.10 -10.18
N LEU A 239 17.63 7.65 -10.39
CA LEU A 239 17.17 8.22 -11.67
C LEU A 239 17.85 9.52 -12.08
N ARG A 240 18.70 10.10 -11.22
CA ARG A 240 19.59 11.20 -11.57
C ARG A 240 20.85 10.73 -12.31
N SER A 241 21.18 9.44 -12.21
CA SER A 241 22.40 8.86 -12.76
C SER A 241 22.14 7.83 -13.83
N VAL A 242 21.03 7.09 -13.74
CA VAL A 242 20.73 5.95 -14.60
C VAL A 242 19.26 6.01 -15.03
N ARG A 243 18.97 5.64 -16.28
CA ARG A 243 17.60 5.58 -16.78
C ARG A 243 16.80 4.46 -16.13
N LEU A 244 15.50 4.67 -15.95
CA LEU A 244 14.61 3.67 -15.35
C LEU A 244 14.63 2.34 -16.13
N ALA A 245 14.69 2.38 -17.45
CA ALA A 245 14.75 1.19 -18.29
C ALA A 245 16.03 0.37 -18.05
N GLU A 246 17.15 1.02 -17.77
CA GLU A 246 18.42 0.35 -17.47
C GLU A 246 18.31 -0.36 -16.11
N ILE A 247 17.79 0.30 -15.08
CA ILE A 247 17.56 -0.31 -13.75
C ILE A 247 16.56 -1.47 -13.86
N TRP A 248 15.46 -1.27 -14.57
CA TRP A 248 14.41 -2.29 -14.70
C TRP A 248 14.87 -3.54 -15.42
N ASN A 249 15.68 -3.38 -16.46
CA ASN A 249 16.18 -4.49 -17.29
C ASN A 249 17.50 -5.10 -16.78
N ASP A 250 18.09 -4.54 -15.73
CA ASP A 250 19.31 -5.11 -15.14
C ASP A 250 18.99 -6.48 -14.50
N PRO A 251 19.63 -7.57 -14.96
CA PRO A 251 19.42 -8.91 -14.40
C PRO A 251 19.93 -9.06 -12.97
N SER A 252 20.74 -8.12 -12.47
CA SER A 252 21.21 -8.07 -11.08
C SER A 252 20.30 -7.26 -10.16
N ALA A 253 19.33 -6.51 -10.69
CA ALA A 253 18.39 -5.74 -9.92
C ALA A 253 17.23 -6.61 -9.38
N PHE A 254 16.70 -6.25 -8.22
CA PHE A 254 15.56 -6.90 -7.57
C PHE A 254 15.72 -8.41 -7.35
N THR A 255 16.95 -8.87 -7.15
CA THR A 255 17.30 -10.30 -7.06
C THR A 255 16.55 -11.01 -5.95
N TYR A 256 16.19 -10.32 -4.86
CA TYR A 256 15.41 -10.86 -3.76
C TYR A 256 14.01 -11.39 -4.16
N ASN A 257 13.50 -11.00 -5.33
CA ASN A 257 12.28 -11.55 -5.90
C ASN A 257 12.51 -12.21 -7.26
N ARG A 258 13.31 -11.61 -8.14
CA ARG A 258 13.54 -12.13 -9.49
C ARG A 258 14.31 -13.44 -9.52
N ARG A 259 15.20 -13.67 -8.53
CA ARG A 259 15.99 -14.90 -8.36
C ARG A 259 15.54 -15.73 -7.16
N PHE A 260 14.24 -15.61 -6.81
CA PHE A 260 13.71 -16.44 -5.74
C PHE A 260 13.81 -17.92 -6.09
N SER A 261 14.26 -18.73 -5.11
CA SER A 261 14.24 -20.19 -5.13
C SER A 261 13.76 -20.72 -3.76
N ASP A 262 13.22 -21.94 -3.73
CA ASP A 262 12.62 -22.51 -2.51
C ASP A 262 13.65 -22.70 -1.38
N ASP A 263 14.91 -22.87 -1.71
CA ASP A 263 16.03 -23.02 -0.75
C ASP A 263 16.35 -21.74 0.04
N LEU A 264 15.82 -20.59 -0.38
CA LEU A 264 15.92 -19.33 0.37
C LEU A 264 14.93 -19.26 1.54
N LEU A 265 13.90 -20.11 1.54
CA LEU A 265 12.87 -20.10 2.57
C LEU A 265 13.44 -20.57 3.92
N THR A 266 12.93 -20.00 4.99
CA THR A 266 13.34 -20.35 6.36
C THR A 266 12.14 -20.48 7.29
N GLY A 267 12.36 -21.16 8.42
CA GLY A 267 11.34 -21.38 9.45
C GLY A 267 10.12 -22.11 8.88
N LYS A 268 8.92 -21.77 9.34
CA LYS A 268 7.68 -22.42 8.88
C LYS A 268 7.35 -22.22 7.40
N CYS A 269 8.03 -21.31 6.71
CA CYS A 269 7.82 -21.13 5.27
C CYS A 269 8.53 -22.20 4.44
N GLU A 270 9.57 -22.83 4.98
CA GLU A 270 10.35 -23.90 4.33
C GLU A 270 9.49 -25.12 4.02
N ASP A 271 8.66 -25.55 4.99
CA ASP A 271 7.81 -26.75 4.88
C ASP A 271 6.34 -26.42 4.49
N CYS A 272 6.04 -25.17 4.16
CA CYS A 272 4.68 -24.76 3.82
C CYS A 272 4.24 -25.30 2.44
N VAL A 273 3.05 -25.90 2.35
CA VAL A 273 2.50 -26.41 1.09
C VAL A 273 2.32 -25.31 0.03
N HIS A 274 2.14 -24.07 0.47
CA HIS A 274 1.95 -22.91 -0.40
C HIS A 274 3.25 -22.17 -0.75
N ARG A 275 4.41 -22.67 -0.33
CA ARG A 275 5.70 -21.97 -0.43
C ARG A 275 6.04 -21.44 -1.82
N ARG A 276 5.76 -22.23 -2.87
CA ARG A 276 6.05 -21.86 -4.27
C ARG A 276 5.23 -20.69 -4.78
N ALA A 277 3.98 -20.60 -4.37
CA ALA A 277 3.09 -19.50 -4.75
C ALA A 277 3.27 -18.29 -3.83
N CYS A 278 3.27 -18.51 -2.51
CA CYS A 278 3.38 -17.47 -1.49
C CYS A 278 4.76 -16.82 -1.43
N LYS A 279 5.82 -17.63 -1.59
CA LYS A 279 7.22 -17.17 -1.52
C LYS A 279 7.54 -16.39 -0.22
N ALA A 280 6.97 -16.83 0.91
CA ALA A 280 7.05 -16.21 2.24
C ALA A 280 6.40 -14.80 2.34
N GLY A 281 5.47 -14.43 1.48
CA GLY A 281 4.70 -13.19 1.63
C GLY A 281 5.46 -11.91 1.30
N CYS A 282 5.14 -10.83 2.02
CA CYS A 282 5.66 -9.48 1.78
C CYS A 282 7.11 -9.33 2.25
N ARG A 283 8.02 -8.99 1.33
CA ARG A 283 9.46 -8.79 1.63
C ARG A 283 9.70 -7.65 2.60
N SER A 284 9.01 -6.52 2.41
CA SER A 284 9.14 -5.35 3.28
C SER A 284 8.72 -5.69 4.71
N TYR A 285 7.52 -6.27 4.87
CA TYR A 285 7.01 -6.61 6.19
C TYR A 285 7.93 -7.59 6.94
N ASN A 286 8.34 -8.65 6.26
CA ASN A 286 9.27 -9.64 6.82
C ASN A 286 10.56 -8.97 7.28
N PHE A 287 11.17 -8.16 6.40
CA PHE A 287 12.42 -7.48 6.69
C PHE A 287 12.32 -6.54 7.91
N PHE A 288 11.34 -5.67 7.95
CA PHE A 288 11.22 -4.70 9.05
C PHE A 288 10.85 -5.34 10.37
N VAL A 289 10.10 -6.45 10.35
CA VAL A 289 9.69 -7.15 11.59
C VAL A 289 10.82 -7.97 12.20
N HIS A 290 11.64 -8.67 11.37
CA HIS A 290 12.65 -9.60 11.94
C HIS A 290 13.93 -9.75 11.10
N GLN A 291 14.18 -8.80 10.18
CA GLN A 291 15.41 -8.75 9.36
C GLN A 291 15.62 -9.96 8.43
N LYS A 292 14.56 -10.70 8.12
CA LYS A 292 14.57 -11.80 7.17
C LYS A 292 13.65 -11.47 5.99
N LEU A 293 13.97 -11.95 4.78
CA LEU A 293 13.15 -11.73 3.60
C LEU A 293 12.19 -12.88 3.30
N TYR A 294 12.59 -14.09 3.68
CA TYR A 294 11.97 -15.33 3.21
C TYR A 294 11.30 -16.13 4.32
N GLU A 295 10.88 -15.45 5.36
CA GLU A 295 10.09 -15.99 6.46
C GLU A 295 8.99 -14.98 6.83
N SER A 296 7.72 -15.41 6.85
CA SER A 296 6.61 -14.57 7.30
C SER A 296 6.44 -14.70 8.82
N PRO A 297 6.64 -13.61 9.59
CA PRO A 297 6.68 -13.70 11.06
C PRO A 297 5.32 -14.02 11.70
N PHE A 298 4.22 -13.58 11.06
CA PHE A 298 2.86 -13.71 11.60
C PHE A 298 1.90 -14.35 10.59
N CYS A 299 2.41 -15.26 9.76
CA CYS A 299 1.58 -15.97 8.81
C CYS A 299 0.53 -16.83 9.55
N PRO A 300 -0.77 -16.68 9.26
CA PRO A 300 -1.82 -17.50 9.85
C PRO A 300 -1.95 -18.89 9.21
N CYS A 301 -1.26 -19.14 8.10
CA CYS A 301 -1.28 -20.43 7.44
C CYS A 301 -0.65 -21.50 8.35
N THR A 302 -1.38 -22.59 8.58
CA THR A 302 -0.94 -23.74 9.40
C THR A 302 -0.64 -24.96 8.54
N ASP A 303 -0.83 -24.88 7.23
CA ASP A 303 -0.68 -26.01 6.32
C ASP A 303 0.81 -26.29 6.09
N THR A 304 1.29 -27.42 6.60
CA THR A 304 2.64 -27.92 6.37
C THR A 304 2.61 -29.05 5.35
N ALA A 305 3.66 -29.17 4.55
CA ALA A 305 3.86 -30.37 3.74
C ALA A 305 4.14 -31.55 4.67
N THR A 306 3.28 -32.55 4.63
CA THR A 306 3.50 -33.87 5.30
C THR A 306 4.48 -34.68 4.50
#